data_cc12a8c66e2fa34fbfa77667e3b8ec5d
#
_entry.id   cc12a8c66e2fa34fbfa77667e3b8ec5d
#
_cell.length_a   1.000
_cell.length_b   1.000
_cell.length_c   1.000
_cell.angle_alpha   90.00
_cell.angle_beta   90.00
_cell.angle_gamma   90.00
#
_symmetry.space_group_name_H-M   'P 1'
#
loop_
_entity.id
_entity.type
_entity.pdbx_description
1 polymer ?
#
loop_
_entity_poly.entity_id
_entity_poly.type
_entity_poly.pdbx_seq_one_letter_code
_entity_poly.pdbx_strand_id
1 'polypeptide(L)'
;MALVFFLTFTIGDWMKDYFELFLSWFSSEVSTYMAAADVNKMLISLVVDGIIAGVGGILSFLPNIFILFLALAFLEDSGYMSRVAYVMNSIMGKLGLSGRAFIPMILGFGCTVPALMSSRVLENEKDRRRIMLITPFMSCSARLPIYILFSQLFFAKHAMIVAYSMYIIGLAVAITVAFVLHKMDKDNKKDYLLIELPEYKMPSGRTVRIYVWEKVKDYITKAGTTIFIASIILWFILNFGPAGYTKDMSMSFGAKIGAIATPILVPVGLGFWQIVVALIAGISAKEVVVSSFIVLFGVKGTGALSNMATLNIQLKQIGFGPLNAFCMMLFCLLYIPCAAALATIKKETGSYKYMFKIAAFQLLTAWFITFFVYQIGSKVFGL
;
A
#
# COMPACT_ATOMS: atom_id res chain seq x y z
N MET A 1 -7.50 19.41 5.79
CA MET A 1 -7.27 17.99 5.45
C MET A 1 -7.92 17.57 4.14
N ALA A 2 -9.24 17.77 3.93
CA ALA A 2 -9.89 17.44 2.66
C ALA A 2 -9.20 18.10 1.44
N LEU A 3 -8.82 19.37 1.56
CA LEU A 3 -8.09 20.11 0.52
C LEU A 3 -6.71 19.48 0.20
N VAL A 4 -5.99 18.99 1.21
CA VAL A 4 -4.70 18.29 1.01
C VAL A 4 -4.90 17.01 0.21
N PHE A 5 -5.92 16.21 0.58
CA PHE A 5 -6.25 14.99 -0.17
C PHE A 5 -6.68 15.33 -1.60
N PHE A 6 -7.54 16.34 -1.77
CA PHE A 6 -7.99 16.77 -3.09
C PHE A 6 -6.81 17.19 -3.97
N LEU A 7 -5.89 18.03 -3.47
CA LEU A 7 -4.69 18.43 -4.22
C LEU A 7 -3.79 17.24 -4.56
N THR A 8 -3.55 16.34 -3.61
CA THR A 8 -2.69 15.17 -3.82
C THR A 8 -3.28 14.23 -4.87
N PHE A 9 -4.58 13.95 -4.80
CA PHE A 9 -5.24 13.03 -5.73
C PHE A 9 -5.58 13.66 -7.09
N THR A 10 -5.74 14.99 -7.19
CA THR A 10 -6.04 15.62 -8.48
C THR A 10 -4.77 16.02 -9.21
N ILE A 11 -3.92 16.83 -8.58
CA ILE A 11 -2.69 17.33 -9.22
C ILE A 11 -1.62 16.25 -9.24
N GLY A 12 -1.50 15.47 -8.15
CA GLY A 12 -0.52 14.40 -8.05
C GLY A 12 -0.77 13.28 -9.05
N ASP A 13 -2.01 12.83 -9.19
CA ASP A 13 -2.36 11.78 -10.16
C ASP A 13 -2.21 12.27 -11.60
N TRP A 14 -2.59 13.52 -11.90
CA TRP A 14 -2.37 14.12 -13.21
C TRP A 14 -0.86 14.17 -13.58
N MET A 15 0.01 14.57 -12.66
CA MET A 15 1.46 14.53 -12.88
C MET A 15 1.99 13.10 -13.02
N LYS A 16 1.46 12.17 -12.24
CA LYS A 16 1.81 10.74 -12.31
C LYS A 16 1.51 10.18 -13.69
N ASP A 17 0.35 10.46 -14.27
CA ASP A 17 -0.06 9.98 -15.60
C ASP A 17 0.93 10.43 -16.69
N TYR A 18 1.42 11.68 -16.64
CA TYR A 18 2.48 12.15 -17.54
C TYR A 18 3.79 11.39 -17.38
N PHE A 19 4.19 11.12 -16.13
CA PHE A 19 5.38 10.33 -15.86
C PHE A 19 5.24 8.90 -16.36
N GLU A 20 4.09 8.28 -16.21
CA GLU A 20 3.81 6.93 -16.71
C GLU A 20 3.83 6.87 -18.24
N LEU A 21 3.28 7.87 -18.92
CA LEU A 21 3.38 7.99 -20.37
C LEU A 21 4.84 8.12 -20.84
N PHE A 22 5.61 8.98 -20.20
CA PHE A 22 7.03 9.13 -20.50
C PHE A 22 7.81 7.84 -20.30
N LEU A 23 7.57 7.17 -19.17
CA LEU A 23 8.25 5.91 -18.84
C LEU A 23 7.87 4.77 -19.79
N SER A 24 6.61 4.69 -20.19
CA SER A 24 6.13 3.69 -21.17
C SER A 24 6.77 3.91 -22.54
N TRP A 25 6.84 5.17 -22.98
CA TRP A 25 7.53 5.54 -24.21
C TRP A 25 9.03 5.20 -24.14
N PHE A 26 9.72 5.59 -23.04
CA PHE A 26 11.13 5.30 -22.83
C PHE A 26 11.42 3.81 -22.77
N SER A 27 10.59 3.03 -22.09
CA SER A 27 10.67 1.58 -22.00
C SER A 27 10.51 0.92 -23.37
N SER A 28 9.57 1.40 -24.20
CA SER A 28 9.35 0.94 -25.57
C SER A 28 10.55 1.21 -26.48
N GLU A 29 11.13 2.42 -26.42
CA GLU A 29 12.32 2.78 -27.20
C GLU A 29 13.53 1.93 -26.80
N VAL A 30 13.80 1.79 -25.50
CA VAL A 30 14.91 0.93 -25.02
C VAL A 30 14.71 -0.50 -25.46
N SER A 31 13.51 -1.05 -25.37
CA SER A 31 13.19 -2.40 -25.82
C SER A 31 13.46 -2.57 -27.32
N THR A 32 13.07 -1.60 -28.15
CA THR A 32 13.26 -1.60 -29.60
C THR A 32 14.75 -1.52 -29.96
N TYR A 33 15.49 -0.62 -29.31
CA TYR A 33 16.93 -0.50 -29.53
C TYR A 33 17.70 -1.77 -29.14
N MET A 34 17.38 -2.37 -27.99
CA MET A 34 18.03 -3.61 -27.56
C MET A 34 17.66 -4.80 -28.44
N ALA A 35 16.42 -4.84 -28.96
CA ALA A 35 16.00 -5.86 -29.93
C ALA A 35 16.72 -5.70 -31.28
N ALA A 36 16.91 -4.46 -31.74
CA ALA A 36 17.66 -4.17 -32.97
C ALA A 36 19.15 -4.50 -32.86
N ALA A 37 19.74 -4.44 -31.65
CA ALA A 37 21.09 -4.81 -31.35
C ALA A 37 21.28 -6.34 -31.11
N ASP A 38 20.28 -7.16 -31.38
CA ASP A 38 20.25 -8.62 -31.21
C ASP A 38 20.64 -9.10 -29.81
N VAL A 39 20.31 -8.29 -28.78
CA VAL A 39 20.57 -8.57 -27.37
C VAL A 39 19.71 -9.74 -26.90
N ASN A 40 20.25 -10.59 -26.04
CA ASN A 40 19.52 -11.73 -25.47
C ASN A 40 18.18 -11.26 -24.82
N LYS A 41 17.08 -11.96 -25.16
CA LYS A 41 15.72 -11.66 -24.67
C LYS A 41 15.62 -11.60 -23.14
N MET A 42 16.42 -12.37 -22.43
CA MET A 42 16.51 -12.33 -20.97
C MET A 42 17.07 -10.99 -20.47
N LEU A 43 18.13 -10.46 -21.13
CA LEU A 43 18.70 -9.15 -20.77
C LEU A 43 17.71 -8.01 -21.07
N ILE A 44 16.98 -8.09 -22.17
CA ILE A 44 15.93 -7.11 -22.49
C ILE A 44 14.87 -7.10 -21.39
N SER A 45 14.35 -8.26 -20.99
CA SER A 45 13.37 -8.36 -19.91
C SER A 45 13.94 -7.88 -18.55
N LEU A 46 15.17 -8.18 -18.22
CA LEU A 46 15.81 -7.68 -17.00
C LEU A 46 15.88 -6.15 -16.99
N VAL A 47 16.29 -5.55 -18.10
CA VAL A 47 16.44 -4.09 -18.19
C VAL A 47 15.07 -3.41 -18.22
N VAL A 48 14.15 -3.90 -19.02
CA VAL A 48 12.83 -3.27 -19.22
C VAL A 48 11.90 -3.56 -18.02
N ASP A 49 11.69 -4.85 -17.71
CA ASP A 49 10.71 -5.27 -16.71
C ASP A 49 11.27 -5.26 -15.28
N GLY A 50 12.57 -5.40 -15.11
CA GLY A 50 13.24 -5.37 -13.81
C GLY A 50 13.71 -3.97 -13.41
N ILE A 51 14.59 -3.36 -14.23
CA ILE A 51 15.27 -2.11 -13.87
C ILE A 51 14.39 -0.90 -14.18
N ILE A 52 13.93 -0.74 -15.44
CA ILE A 52 13.16 0.43 -15.86
C ILE A 52 11.80 0.44 -15.15
N ALA A 53 11.11 -0.69 -15.05
CA ALA A 53 9.85 -0.79 -14.33
C ALA A 53 10.03 -0.52 -12.83
N GLY A 54 11.10 -1.01 -12.20
CA GLY A 54 11.42 -0.77 -10.80
C GLY A 54 11.72 0.71 -10.49
N VAL A 55 12.60 1.34 -11.27
CA VAL A 55 12.92 2.77 -11.13
C VAL A 55 11.70 3.62 -11.52
N GLY A 56 11.01 3.24 -12.58
CA GLY A 56 9.80 3.89 -13.05
C GLY A 56 8.71 3.96 -11.99
N GLY A 57 8.44 2.85 -11.31
CA GLY A 57 7.49 2.80 -10.20
C GLY A 57 7.84 3.78 -9.08
N ILE A 58 9.12 3.93 -8.73
CA ILE A 58 9.57 4.90 -7.71
C ILE A 58 9.32 6.34 -8.18
N LEU A 59 9.68 6.63 -9.44
CA LEU A 59 9.55 7.98 -10.02
C LEU A 59 8.09 8.38 -10.25
N SER A 60 7.21 7.45 -10.62
CA SER A 60 5.77 7.71 -10.81
C SER A 60 5.08 8.18 -9.54
N PHE A 61 5.55 7.76 -8.35
CA PHE A 61 4.99 8.21 -7.07
C PHE A 61 5.62 9.48 -6.52
N LEU A 62 6.74 9.92 -7.07
CA LEU A 62 7.46 11.10 -6.59
C LEU A 62 6.59 12.38 -6.60
N PRO A 63 5.79 12.68 -7.65
CA PRO A 63 4.92 13.85 -7.66
C PRO A 63 3.87 13.81 -6.54
N ASN A 64 3.21 12.67 -6.34
CA ASN A 64 2.20 12.52 -5.28
C ASN A 64 2.81 12.72 -3.89
N ILE A 65 3.98 12.16 -3.66
CA ILE A 65 4.71 12.29 -2.39
C ILE A 65 5.18 13.73 -2.20
N PHE A 66 5.66 14.39 -3.25
CA PHE A 66 6.07 15.79 -3.20
C PHE A 66 4.92 16.71 -2.80
N ILE A 67 3.75 16.58 -3.44
CA ILE A 67 2.56 17.39 -3.13
C ILE A 67 2.07 17.09 -1.71
N LEU A 68 2.05 15.81 -1.31
CA LEU A 68 1.68 15.43 0.05
C LEU A 68 2.59 16.09 1.10
N PHE A 69 3.92 16.01 0.93
CA PHE A 69 4.85 16.63 1.87
C PHE A 69 4.80 18.16 1.83
N LEU A 70 4.54 18.76 0.67
CA LEU A 70 4.35 20.20 0.54
C LEU A 70 3.13 20.65 1.35
N ALA A 71 2.01 19.98 1.19
CA ALA A 71 0.78 20.30 1.92
C ALA A 71 0.93 20.06 3.43
N LEU A 72 1.66 19.01 3.82
CA LEU A 72 1.97 18.73 5.21
C LEU A 72 2.87 19.78 5.84
N ALA A 73 3.95 20.16 5.15
CA ALA A 73 4.85 21.20 5.62
C ALA A 73 4.10 22.51 5.86
N PHE A 74 3.16 22.84 4.96
CA PHE A 74 2.31 24.03 5.09
C PHE A 74 1.40 23.92 6.33
N LEU A 75 0.74 22.80 6.57
CA LEU A 75 -0.13 22.60 7.72
C LEU A 75 0.65 22.56 9.04
N GLU A 76 1.84 21.98 9.04
CA GLU A 76 2.69 21.85 10.22
C GLU A 76 3.23 23.21 10.64
N ASP A 77 3.83 23.96 9.71
CA ASP A 77 4.42 25.28 10.00
C ASP A 77 3.35 26.34 10.33
N SER A 78 2.11 26.21 9.84
CA SER A 78 1.00 27.11 10.19
C SER A 78 0.49 26.96 11.63
N GLY A 79 0.90 25.94 12.38
CA GLY A 79 0.38 25.64 13.73
C GLY A 79 -0.99 24.93 13.74
N TYR A 80 -1.52 24.55 12.58
CA TYR A 80 -2.82 23.85 12.46
C TYR A 80 -2.80 22.47 13.13
N MET A 81 -1.68 21.72 12.98
CA MET A 81 -1.56 20.35 13.48
C MET A 81 -1.67 20.26 15.01
N SER A 82 -1.10 21.21 15.74
CA SER A 82 -1.19 21.28 17.21
C SER A 82 -2.64 21.45 17.70
N ARG A 83 -3.43 22.24 16.99
CA ARG A 83 -4.85 22.46 17.32
C ARG A 83 -5.70 21.23 17.04
N VAL A 84 -5.47 20.57 15.92
CA VAL A 84 -6.12 19.30 15.58
C VAL A 84 -5.82 18.25 16.64
N ALA A 85 -4.56 18.13 17.06
CA ALA A 85 -4.15 17.23 18.12
C ALA A 85 -4.86 17.52 19.44
N TYR A 86 -5.02 18.80 19.79
CA TYR A 86 -5.75 19.22 20.99
C TYR A 86 -7.23 18.83 20.94
N VAL A 87 -7.93 19.17 19.85
CA VAL A 87 -9.36 18.83 19.67
C VAL A 87 -9.58 17.31 19.70
N MET A 88 -8.69 16.56 19.07
CA MET A 88 -8.79 15.11 18.99
C MET A 88 -8.36 14.38 20.26
N ASN A 89 -7.77 15.08 21.22
CA ASN A 89 -7.25 14.47 22.45
C ASN A 89 -8.34 13.73 23.24
N SER A 90 -9.57 14.28 23.31
CA SER A 90 -10.68 13.64 24.00
C SER A 90 -11.10 12.31 23.36
N ILE A 91 -11.07 12.23 22.03
CA ILE A 91 -11.42 11.01 21.28
C ILE A 91 -10.30 9.99 21.36
N MET A 92 -9.05 10.42 21.14
CA MET A 92 -7.87 9.55 21.20
C MET A 92 -7.63 9.02 22.61
N GLY A 93 -7.95 9.81 23.65
CA GLY A 93 -7.86 9.38 25.05
C GLY A 93 -8.74 8.17 25.39
N LYS A 94 -9.92 8.04 24.72
CA LYS A 94 -10.76 6.83 24.86
C LYS A 94 -10.12 5.57 24.29
N LEU A 95 -9.19 5.74 23.36
CA LEU A 95 -8.38 4.65 22.76
C LEU A 95 -7.05 4.44 23.49
N GLY A 96 -6.80 5.18 24.57
CA GLY A 96 -5.54 5.14 25.31
C GLY A 96 -4.37 5.71 24.56
N LEU A 97 -4.61 6.66 23.66
CA LEU A 97 -3.61 7.33 22.85
C LEU A 97 -3.64 8.84 23.10
N SER A 98 -2.50 9.50 22.95
CA SER A 98 -2.46 10.97 23.00
C SER A 98 -3.10 11.58 21.76
N GLY A 99 -3.62 12.82 21.85
CA GLY A 99 -4.22 13.52 20.71
C GLY A 99 -3.26 13.68 19.51
N ARG A 100 -1.96 13.73 19.75
CA ARG A 100 -0.93 13.76 18.69
C ARG A 100 -0.93 12.49 17.82
N ALA A 101 -1.45 11.36 18.33
CA ALA A 101 -1.58 10.10 17.60
C ALA A 101 -2.52 10.20 16.39
N PHE A 102 -3.44 11.16 16.41
CA PHE A 102 -4.34 11.43 15.30
C PHE A 102 -3.60 11.85 14.01
N ILE A 103 -2.46 12.53 14.14
CA ILE A 103 -1.66 13.00 13.00
C ILE A 103 -1.16 11.83 12.15
N PRO A 104 -0.41 10.84 12.68
CA PRO A 104 -0.04 9.65 11.92
C PRO A 104 -1.21 8.89 11.33
N MET A 105 -2.33 8.78 12.06
CA MET A 105 -3.51 8.06 11.58
C MET A 105 -4.11 8.71 10.33
N ILE A 106 -4.30 10.02 10.31
CA ILE A 106 -4.81 10.72 9.12
C ILE A 106 -3.84 10.62 7.95
N LEU A 107 -2.53 10.80 8.20
CA LEU A 107 -1.53 10.68 7.16
C LEU A 107 -1.50 9.30 6.52
N GLY A 108 -1.88 8.27 7.27
CA GLY A 108 -2.01 6.90 6.82
C GLY A 108 -2.98 6.71 5.65
N PHE A 109 -4.00 7.56 5.52
CA PHE A 109 -4.90 7.55 4.37
C PHE A 109 -4.23 8.03 3.07
N GLY A 110 -3.25 8.92 3.16
CA GLY A 110 -2.45 9.33 2.01
C GLY A 110 -1.35 8.30 1.72
N CYS A 111 -0.38 8.17 2.63
CA CYS A 111 0.73 7.24 2.51
C CYS A 111 1.20 6.76 3.89
N THR A 112 1.37 5.45 4.03
CA THR A 112 1.81 4.82 5.28
C THR A 112 3.24 5.24 5.67
N VAL A 113 4.13 5.51 4.71
CA VAL A 113 5.54 5.87 4.98
C VAL A 113 5.64 7.18 5.76
N PRO A 114 5.13 8.34 5.29
CA PRO A 114 5.15 9.58 6.06
C PRO A 114 4.35 9.48 7.35
N ALA A 115 3.27 8.70 7.38
CA ALA A 115 2.50 8.44 8.59
C ALA A 115 3.35 7.76 9.69
N LEU A 116 4.13 6.75 9.33
CA LEU A 116 5.06 6.10 10.25
C LEU A 116 6.19 7.04 10.71
N MET A 117 6.72 7.86 9.80
CA MET A 117 7.74 8.85 10.14
C MET A 117 7.21 9.93 11.09
N SER A 118 5.95 10.34 10.94
CA SER A 118 5.30 11.33 11.82
C SER A 118 5.03 10.79 13.23
N SER A 119 5.11 9.47 13.45
CA SER A 119 4.99 8.89 14.80
C SER A 119 6.06 9.40 15.78
N ARG A 120 7.14 10.03 15.29
CA ARG A 120 8.16 10.71 16.10
C ARG A 120 7.61 11.88 16.93
N VAL A 121 6.46 12.44 16.55
CA VAL A 121 5.77 13.50 17.30
C VAL A 121 5.28 12.99 18.67
N LEU A 122 5.15 11.66 18.82
CA LEU A 122 4.76 11.03 20.08
C LEU A 122 5.97 10.88 21.01
N GLU A 123 5.87 11.47 22.19
CA GLU A 123 6.92 11.44 23.21
C GLU A 123 7.03 10.06 23.87
N ASN A 124 5.88 9.40 24.08
CA ASN A 124 5.82 8.09 24.70
C ASN A 124 6.17 7.00 23.70
N GLU A 125 7.22 6.21 24.00
CA GLU A 125 7.65 5.12 23.13
C GLU A 125 6.59 4.02 22.98
N LYS A 126 5.78 3.75 24.02
CA LYS A 126 4.68 2.78 23.93
C LYS A 126 3.62 3.23 22.93
N ASP A 127 3.21 4.49 22.98
CA ASP A 127 2.23 5.06 22.05
C ASP A 127 2.77 5.10 20.63
N ARG A 128 4.06 5.44 20.46
CA ARG A 128 4.72 5.41 19.16
C ARG A 128 4.71 4.01 18.55
N ARG A 129 5.01 2.98 19.35
CA ARG A 129 4.95 1.59 18.90
C ARG A 129 3.53 1.13 18.55
N ARG A 130 2.52 1.53 19.35
CA ARG A 130 1.11 1.23 19.07
C ARG A 130 0.66 1.87 17.76
N ILE A 131 0.97 3.14 17.54
CA ILE A 131 0.64 3.84 16.30
C ILE A 131 1.31 3.19 15.10
N MET A 132 2.58 2.78 15.19
CA MET A 132 3.25 2.06 14.11
C MET A 132 2.55 0.72 13.77
N LEU A 133 1.90 0.08 14.72
CA LEU A 133 1.17 -1.17 14.50
C LEU A 133 -0.22 -0.91 13.90
N ILE A 134 -0.87 0.20 14.27
CA ILE A 134 -2.24 0.54 13.85
C ILE A 134 -2.27 1.24 12.48
N THR A 135 -1.32 2.16 12.25
CA THR A 135 -1.29 2.99 11.02
C THR A 135 -1.37 2.22 9.70
N PRO A 136 -0.75 1.03 9.54
CA PRO A 136 -0.86 0.29 8.29
C PRO A 136 -2.26 -0.26 7.97
N PHE A 137 -3.20 -0.28 8.92
CA PHE A 137 -4.60 -0.61 8.65
C PHE A 137 -5.36 0.54 7.96
N MET A 138 -4.83 1.77 8.03
CA MET A 138 -5.37 2.88 7.24
C MET A 138 -5.14 2.60 5.75
N SER A 139 -6.21 2.78 4.96
CA SER A 139 -6.13 2.55 3.52
C SER A 139 -5.36 3.67 2.84
N CYS A 140 -4.16 3.41 2.37
CA CYS A 140 -3.37 4.39 1.61
C CYS A 140 -3.82 4.47 0.13
N SER A 141 -3.43 5.55 -0.55
CA SER A 141 -3.77 5.80 -1.96
C SER A 141 -3.34 4.68 -2.91
N ALA A 142 -2.21 4.02 -2.66
CA ALA A 142 -1.69 2.93 -3.48
C ALA A 142 -2.60 1.68 -3.49
N ARG A 143 -3.56 1.57 -2.57
CA ARG A 143 -4.57 0.49 -2.55
C ARG A 143 -5.80 0.82 -3.38
N LEU A 144 -6.05 2.09 -3.69
CA LEU A 144 -7.23 2.53 -4.41
C LEU A 144 -7.41 1.85 -5.79
N PRO A 145 -6.37 1.67 -6.62
CA PRO A 145 -6.50 0.97 -7.90
C PRO A 145 -7.03 -0.47 -7.74
N ILE A 146 -6.66 -1.16 -6.65
CA ILE A 146 -7.17 -2.51 -6.35
C ILE A 146 -8.67 -2.47 -6.08
N TYR A 147 -9.12 -1.50 -5.27
CA TYR A 147 -10.54 -1.37 -4.95
C TYR A 147 -11.36 -0.99 -6.17
N ILE A 148 -10.87 -0.07 -7.01
CA ILE A 148 -11.52 0.34 -8.24
C ILE A 148 -11.66 -0.85 -9.18
N LEU A 149 -10.57 -1.59 -9.43
CA LEU A 149 -10.57 -2.74 -10.33
C LEU A 149 -11.61 -3.78 -9.92
N PHE A 150 -11.52 -4.30 -8.70
CA PHE A 150 -12.41 -5.37 -8.25
C PHE A 150 -13.86 -4.91 -8.02
N SER A 151 -14.05 -3.66 -7.58
CA SER A 151 -15.41 -3.13 -7.41
C SER A 151 -16.10 -2.90 -8.75
N GLN A 152 -15.41 -2.42 -9.78
CA GLN A 152 -15.97 -2.27 -11.12
C GLN A 152 -16.25 -3.61 -11.81
N LEU A 153 -15.35 -4.60 -11.66
CA LEU A 153 -15.52 -5.91 -12.27
C LEU A 153 -16.70 -6.70 -11.69
N PHE A 154 -16.92 -6.65 -10.38
CA PHE A 154 -17.89 -7.53 -9.72
C PHE A 154 -19.10 -6.81 -9.14
N PHE A 155 -19.01 -5.50 -8.86
CA PHE A 155 -20.05 -4.73 -8.17
C PHE A 155 -20.52 -3.51 -8.99
N ALA A 156 -20.42 -3.50 -10.29
CA ALA A 156 -20.63 -2.37 -11.21
C ALA A 156 -21.61 -1.29 -10.73
N LYS A 157 -22.85 -1.65 -10.32
CA LYS A 157 -23.87 -0.70 -9.82
C LYS A 157 -23.53 -0.09 -8.43
N HIS A 158 -22.73 -0.78 -7.62
CA HIS A 158 -22.40 -0.39 -6.25
C HIS A 158 -20.88 -0.22 -6.04
N ALA A 159 -20.11 -0.11 -7.13
CA ALA A 159 -18.67 -0.08 -7.10
C ALA A 159 -18.11 0.99 -6.15
N MET A 160 -18.69 2.18 -6.17
CA MET A 160 -18.28 3.30 -5.31
C MET A 160 -18.52 2.98 -3.83
N ILE A 161 -19.70 2.42 -3.49
CA ILE A 161 -20.04 2.08 -2.10
C ILE A 161 -19.10 1.01 -1.57
N VAL A 162 -18.80 -0.01 -2.38
CA VAL A 162 -17.88 -1.09 -2.02
C VAL A 162 -16.46 -0.57 -1.84
N ALA A 163 -15.97 0.28 -2.72
CA ALA A 163 -14.65 0.90 -2.57
C ALA A 163 -14.54 1.76 -1.30
N TYR A 164 -15.55 2.58 -1.00
CA TYR A 164 -15.58 3.38 0.23
C TYR A 164 -15.71 2.52 1.49
N SER A 165 -16.44 1.40 1.42
CA SER A 165 -16.56 0.49 2.56
C SER A 165 -15.20 -0.03 3.04
N MET A 166 -14.21 -0.19 2.15
CA MET A 166 -12.85 -0.60 2.52
C MET A 166 -12.18 0.43 3.44
N TYR A 167 -12.40 1.72 3.21
CA TYR A 167 -11.88 2.78 4.09
C TYR A 167 -12.51 2.72 5.49
N ILE A 168 -13.83 2.50 5.54
CA ILE A 168 -14.57 2.38 6.80
C ILE A 168 -14.12 1.13 7.57
N ILE A 169 -13.97 0.00 6.88
CA ILE A 169 -13.52 -1.26 7.48
C ILE A 169 -12.10 -1.11 8.01
N GLY A 170 -11.18 -0.50 7.24
CA GLY A 170 -9.81 -0.24 7.69
C GLY A 170 -9.76 0.60 8.96
N LEU A 171 -10.55 1.67 9.02
CA LEU A 171 -10.69 2.52 10.20
C LEU A 171 -11.28 1.74 11.39
N ALA A 172 -12.32 0.95 11.17
CA ALA A 172 -12.95 0.15 12.22
C ALA A 172 -11.98 -0.88 12.81
N VAL A 173 -11.21 -1.57 11.96
CA VAL A 173 -10.17 -2.52 12.41
C VAL A 173 -9.08 -1.80 13.20
N ALA A 174 -8.61 -0.65 12.72
CA ALA A 174 -7.60 0.15 13.41
C ALA A 174 -8.06 0.60 14.81
N ILE A 175 -9.30 1.08 14.93
CA ILE A 175 -9.93 1.47 16.20
C ILE A 175 -10.06 0.26 17.13
N THR A 176 -10.53 -0.87 16.59
CA THR A 176 -10.68 -2.11 17.37
C THR A 176 -9.34 -2.60 17.92
N VAL A 177 -8.32 -2.62 17.08
CA VAL A 177 -6.95 -3.00 17.51
C VAL A 177 -6.42 -2.02 18.55
N ALA A 178 -6.62 -0.70 18.36
CA ALA A 178 -6.23 0.31 19.34
C ALA A 178 -6.88 0.07 20.70
N PHE A 179 -8.19 -0.17 20.70
CA PHE A 179 -8.99 -0.43 21.91
C PHE A 179 -8.55 -1.70 22.64
N VAL A 180 -8.32 -2.79 21.89
CA VAL A 180 -7.83 -4.06 22.45
C VAL A 180 -6.45 -3.88 23.09
N LEU A 181 -5.53 -3.19 22.41
CA LEU A 181 -4.21 -2.91 22.93
C LEU A 181 -4.26 -2.01 24.19
N HIS A 182 -5.17 -1.05 24.23
CA HIS A 182 -5.38 -0.21 25.42
C HIS A 182 -5.88 -1.03 26.60
N LYS A 183 -6.84 -1.93 26.39
CA LYS A 183 -7.41 -2.78 27.43
C LYS A 183 -6.40 -3.82 27.97
N MET A 184 -5.46 -4.25 27.13
CA MET A 184 -4.40 -5.19 27.54
C MET A 184 -3.27 -4.51 28.32
N ASP A 185 -3.15 -3.19 28.26
CA ASP A 185 -2.12 -2.45 28.99
C ASP A 185 -2.62 -2.10 30.40
N LYS A 186 -1.95 -2.67 31.41
CA LYS A 186 -2.26 -2.46 32.82
C LYS A 186 -1.77 -1.10 33.36
N ASP A 187 -0.84 -0.45 32.66
CA ASP A 187 -0.27 0.85 33.03
C ASP A 187 -1.10 2.02 32.45
N ASN A 188 -2.23 2.30 33.06
CA ASN A 188 -3.09 3.43 32.70
C ASN A 188 -2.52 4.78 33.26
N LYS A 189 -1.30 5.12 32.94
CA LYS A 189 -0.82 6.49 33.16
C LYS A 189 -1.47 7.38 32.11
N LYS A 190 -2.42 8.20 32.54
CA LYS A 190 -2.97 9.26 31.70
C LYS A 190 -1.85 10.26 31.42
N ASP A 191 -1.27 10.21 30.24
CA ASP A 191 -0.39 11.28 29.77
C ASP A 191 -1.25 12.53 29.58
N TYR A 192 -1.08 13.48 30.49
CA TYR A 192 -1.68 14.79 30.33
C TYR A 192 -0.98 15.50 29.18
N LEU A 193 -1.71 15.74 28.12
CA LEU A 193 -1.21 16.42 26.95
C LEU A 193 -1.09 17.93 27.27
N LEU A 194 0.08 18.35 27.73
CA LEU A 194 0.44 19.77 27.79
C LEU A 194 0.90 20.19 26.40
N ILE A 195 0.02 20.80 25.64
CA ILE A 195 0.34 21.39 24.33
C ILE A 195 0.25 22.91 24.48
N GLU A 196 1.36 23.59 24.31
CA GLU A 196 1.36 25.00 23.96
C GLU A 196 0.79 25.14 22.55
N LEU A 197 -0.30 25.88 22.40
CA LEU A 197 -0.90 26.13 21.09
C LEU A 197 -0.13 27.30 20.45
N PRO A 198 0.71 27.04 19.44
CA PRO A 198 1.44 28.10 18.75
C PRO A 198 0.45 29.05 18.07
N GLU A 199 0.80 30.32 17.96
CA GLU A 199 0.01 31.28 17.19
C GLU A 199 -0.06 30.87 15.72
N TYR A 200 -1.16 31.22 15.03
CA TYR A 200 -1.22 31.03 13.59
C TYR A 200 -0.23 31.94 12.91
N LYS A 201 0.66 31.35 12.11
CA LYS A 201 1.62 32.11 11.31
C LYS A 201 1.56 31.68 9.85
N MET A 202 1.89 32.61 8.97
CA MET A 202 2.11 32.28 7.57
C MET A 202 3.34 31.37 7.46
N PRO A 203 3.22 30.22 6.78
CA PRO A 203 4.35 29.30 6.59
C PRO A 203 5.52 29.98 5.88
N SER A 204 6.71 29.75 6.39
CA SER A 204 7.94 30.28 5.78
C SER A 204 8.30 29.45 4.56
N GLY A 205 8.35 30.07 3.36
CA GLY A 205 8.72 29.36 2.13
C GLY A 205 10.09 28.68 2.19
N ARG A 206 11.02 29.23 2.98
CA ARG A 206 12.35 28.62 3.21
C ARG A 206 12.23 27.32 4.02
N THR A 207 11.47 27.34 5.11
CA THR A 207 11.25 26.18 5.97
C THR A 207 10.55 25.07 5.21
N VAL A 208 9.46 25.40 4.51
CA VAL A 208 8.70 24.45 3.68
C VAL A 208 9.60 23.80 2.63
N ARG A 209 10.41 24.57 1.90
CA ARG A 209 11.31 24.03 0.88
C ARG A 209 12.36 23.09 1.45
N ILE A 210 12.97 23.42 2.58
CA ILE A 210 13.98 22.59 3.24
C ILE A 210 13.32 21.28 3.71
N TYR A 211 12.17 21.36 4.37
CA TYR A 211 11.42 20.21 4.86
C TYR A 211 11.05 19.25 3.73
N VAL A 212 10.44 19.78 2.65
CA VAL A 212 10.04 18.97 1.50
C VAL A 212 11.25 18.27 0.86
N TRP A 213 12.35 19.02 0.67
CA TRP A 213 13.57 18.48 0.08
C TRP A 213 14.16 17.33 0.92
N GLU A 214 14.24 17.50 2.22
CA GLU A 214 14.71 16.45 3.12
C GLU A 214 13.83 15.20 3.06
N LYS A 215 12.50 15.35 3.06
CA LYS A 215 11.55 14.24 3.00
C LYS A 215 11.61 13.53 1.65
N VAL A 216 11.68 14.26 0.55
CA VAL A 216 11.82 13.70 -0.81
C VAL A 216 13.15 12.97 -0.95
N LYS A 217 14.25 13.57 -0.49
CA LYS A 217 15.57 12.93 -0.47
C LYS A 217 15.56 11.64 0.36
N ASP A 218 14.95 11.66 1.53
CA ASP A 218 14.79 10.50 2.38
C ASP A 218 13.95 9.41 1.71
N TYR A 219 12.92 9.76 0.97
CA TYR A 219 12.12 8.81 0.19
C TYR A 219 12.95 8.16 -0.92
N ILE A 220 13.61 8.95 -1.76
CA ILE A 220 14.40 8.43 -2.88
C ILE A 220 15.54 7.53 -2.38
N THR A 221 16.27 7.95 -1.36
CA THR A 221 17.44 7.21 -0.88
C THR A 221 17.07 5.94 -0.11
N LYS A 222 15.98 5.94 0.66
CA LYS A 222 15.64 4.85 1.57
C LYS A 222 14.56 3.93 1.00
N ALA A 223 13.44 4.50 0.56
CA ALA A 223 12.38 3.72 -0.06
C ALA A 223 12.77 3.29 -1.47
N GLY A 224 13.39 4.19 -2.24
CA GLY A 224 13.81 3.92 -3.61
C GLY A 224 14.76 2.73 -3.71
N THR A 225 15.84 2.70 -2.91
CA THR A 225 16.78 1.57 -2.92
C THR A 225 16.11 0.26 -2.51
N THR A 226 15.25 0.28 -1.50
CA THR A 226 14.54 -0.91 -1.03
C THR A 226 13.56 -1.44 -2.08
N ILE A 227 12.80 -0.55 -2.72
CA ILE A 227 11.85 -0.91 -3.78
C ILE A 227 12.59 -1.44 -5.01
N PHE A 228 13.69 -0.80 -5.39
CA PHE A 228 14.51 -1.23 -6.52
C PHE A 228 15.06 -2.64 -6.35
N ILE A 229 15.65 -2.94 -5.19
CA ILE A 229 16.13 -4.29 -4.88
C ILE A 229 14.97 -5.29 -4.86
N ALA A 230 13.85 -4.93 -4.25
CA ALA A 230 12.66 -5.77 -4.22
C ALA A 230 12.11 -6.07 -5.63
N SER A 231 12.13 -5.07 -6.54
CA SER A 231 11.69 -5.25 -7.93
C SER A 231 12.56 -6.23 -8.69
N ILE A 232 13.89 -6.16 -8.54
CA ILE A 232 14.82 -7.10 -9.17
C ILE A 232 14.62 -8.52 -8.64
N ILE A 233 14.49 -8.67 -7.31
CA ILE A 233 14.23 -9.99 -6.70
C ILE A 233 12.90 -10.55 -7.21
N LEU A 234 11.89 -9.72 -7.29
CA LEU A 234 10.56 -10.12 -7.76
C LEU A 234 10.59 -10.51 -9.23
N TRP A 235 11.26 -9.71 -10.07
CA TRP A 235 11.48 -10.05 -11.47
C TRP A 235 12.17 -11.42 -11.60
N PHE A 236 13.22 -11.68 -10.79
CA PHE A 236 13.90 -12.97 -10.79
C PHE A 236 12.95 -14.12 -10.43
N ILE A 237 12.19 -13.97 -9.35
CA ILE A 237 11.25 -15.00 -8.88
C ILE A 237 10.13 -15.28 -9.92
N LEU A 238 9.71 -14.28 -10.68
CA LEU A 238 8.63 -14.41 -11.67
C LEU A 238 9.11 -14.93 -13.03
N ASN A 239 10.36 -14.68 -13.40
CA ASN A 239 10.88 -15.01 -14.73
C ASN A 239 11.84 -16.21 -14.72
N PHE A 240 12.20 -16.75 -13.55
CA PHE A 240 13.03 -17.94 -13.43
C PHE A 240 12.25 -19.11 -12.81
N GLY A 241 12.53 -20.28 -13.34
CA GLY A 241 12.05 -21.56 -12.84
C GLY A 241 13.18 -22.59 -12.77
N PRO A 242 12.90 -23.84 -12.38
CA PRO A 242 13.90 -24.90 -12.30
C PRO A 242 14.58 -25.24 -13.63
N ALA A 243 13.91 -24.93 -14.75
CA ALA A 243 14.43 -25.15 -16.09
C ALA A 243 15.22 -23.94 -16.65
N GLY A 244 15.42 -22.88 -15.85
CA GLY A 244 16.06 -21.62 -16.26
C GLY A 244 15.08 -20.48 -16.53
N TYR A 245 15.44 -19.55 -17.40
CA TYR A 245 14.61 -18.45 -17.80
C TYR A 245 13.35 -18.92 -18.55
N THR A 246 12.18 -18.55 -18.08
CA THR A 246 10.89 -18.95 -18.68
C THR A 246 10.00 -17.72 -18.88
N LYS A 247 9.31 -17.69 -20.03
CA LYS A 247 8.26 -16.70 -20.29
C LYS A 247 6.92 -17.09 -19.69
N ASP A 248 6.75 -18.38 -19.40
CA ASP A 248 5.52 -18.90 -18.80
C ASP A 248 5.61 -18.78 -17.29
N MET A 249 4.92 -17.78 -16.75
CA MET A 249 4.88 -17.51 -15.30
C MET A 249 4.39 -18.71 -14.48
N SER A 250 3.63 -19.64 -15.08
CA SER A 250 3.16 -20.87 -14.42
C SER A 250 4.30 -21.84 -14.02
N MET A 251 5.44 -21.78 -14.72
CA MET A 251 6.63 -22.59 -14.43
C MET A 251 7.68 -21.85 -13.59
N SER A 252 7.42 -20.62 -13.19
CA SER A 252 8.33 -19.80 -12.39
C SER A 252 8.44 -20.27 -10.94
N PHE A 253 9.50 -19.84 -10.27
CA PHE A 253 9.60 -19.99 -8.81
C PHE A 253 8.43 -19.31 -8.09
N GLY A 254 7.93 -18.19 -8.62
CA GLY A 254 6.76 -17.50 -8.10
C GLY A 254 5.51 -18.37 -8.10
N ALA A 255 5.23 -19.08 -9.19
CA ALA A 255 4.11 -20.01 -9.27
C ALA A 255 4.25 -21.18 -8.30
N LYS A 256 5.45 -21.73 -8.11
CA LYS A 256 5.70 -22.81 -7.13
C LYS A 256 5.49 -22.33 -5.70
N ILE A 257 6.04 -21.15 -5.34
CA ILE A 257 5.81 -20.54 -4.02
C ILE A 257 4.32 -20.24 -3.85
N GLY A 258 3.68 -19.73 -4.90
CA GLY A 258 2.25 -19.50 -4.94
C GLY A 258 1.46 -20.78 -4.66
N ALA A 259 1.77 -21.88 -5.34
CA ALA A 259 1.11 -23.16 -5.16
C ALA A 259 1.26 -23.72 -3.74
N ILE A 260 2.44 -23.56 -3.12
CA ILE A 260 2.68 -24.00 -1.73
C ILE A 260 1.85 -23.17 -0.73
N ALA A 261 1.70 -21.86 -0.97
CA ALA A 261 0.93 -21.00 -0.08
C ALA A 261 -0.59 -20.99 -0.37
N THR A 262 -1.02 -21.49 -1.52
CA THR A 262 -2.44 -21.62 -1.91
C THR A 262 -3.29 -22.32 -0.86
N PRO A 263 -2.93 -23.50 -0.28
CA PRO A 263 -3.75 -24.19 0.71
C PRO A 263 -4.08 -23.34 1.94
N ILE A 264 -3.18 -22.41 2.33
CA ILE A 264 -3.39 -21.49 3.47
C ILE A 264 -4.46 -20.45 3.15
N LEU A 265 -4.62 -20.10 1.87
CA LEU A 265 -5.55 -19.06 1.40
C LEU A 265 -6.89 -19.63 0.88
N VAL A 266 -7.01 -20.94 0.68
CA VAL A 266 -8.29 -21.60 0.34
C VAL A 266 -9.40 -21.27 1.33
N PRO A 267 -9.21 -21.37 2.67
CA PRO A 267 -10.25 -21.07 3.64
C PRO A 267 -10.71 -19.60 3.64
N VAL A 268 -9.92 -18.72 3.02
CA VAL A 268 -10.17 -17.27 2.91
C VAL A 268 -10.83 -16.92 1.58
N GLY A 269 -11.06 -17.92 0.70
CA GLY A 269 -11.60 -17.71 -0.64
C GLY A 269 -10.58 -17.19 -1.67
N LEU A 270 -9.29 -17.24 -1.36
CA LEU A 270 -8.20 -16.76 -2.20
C LEU A 270 -7.25 -17.88 -2.64
N GLY A 271 -7.79 -19.09 -2.78
CA GLY A 271 -7.07 -20.32 -3.10
C GLY A 271 -6.58 -20.45 -4.55
N PHE A 272 -6.09 -19.37 -5.16
CA PHE A 272 -5.57 -19.33 -6.52
C PHE A 272 -4.11 -18.92 -6.50
N TRP A 273 -3.23 -19.71 -7.12
CA TRP A 273 -1.79 -19.43 -7.12
C TRP A 273 -1.44 -18.05 -7.71
N GLN A 274 -2.21 -17.60 -8.72
CA GLN A 274 -2.03 -16.28 -9.33
C GLN A 274 -2.27 -15.15 -8.33
N ILE A 275 -3.27 -15.31 -7.45
CA ILE A 275 -3.57 -14.35 -6.39
C ILE A 275 -2.42 -14.30 -5.38
N VAL A 276 -1.90 -15.47 -4.99
CA VAL A 276 -0.77 -15.54 -4.05
C VAL A 276 0.45 -14.81 -4.61
N VAL A 277 0.75 -15.03 -5.90
CA VAL A 277 1.86 -14.36 -6.57
C VAL A 277 1.63 -12.84 -6.64
N ALA A 278 0.43 -12.41 -6.99
CA ALA A 278 0.09 -10.98 -7.01
C ALA A 278 0.18 -10.34 -5.61
N LEU A 279 -0.21 -11.05 -4.55
CA LEU A 279 -0.07 -10.58 -3.17
C LEU A 279 1.40 -10.47 -2.74
N ILE A 280 2.24 -11.43 -3.14
CA ILE A 280 3.70 -11.37 -2.91
C ILE A 280 4.29 -10.16 -3.64
N ALA A 281 3.93 -9.96 -4.91
CA ALA A 281 4.32 -8.79 -5.68
C ALA A 281 3.89 -7.47 -5.00
N GLY A 282 2.68 -7.44 -4.45
CA GLY A 282 2.13 -6.32 -3.71
C GLY A 282 2.82 -5.99 -2.38
N ILE A 283 3.75 -6.82 -1.90
CA ILE A 283 4.62 -6.45 -0.77
C ILE A 283 5.66 -5.42 -1.21
N SER A 284 6.16 -5.48 -2.44
CA SER A 284 7.08 -4.46 -2.96
C SER A 284 6.39 -3.10 -3.06
N ALA A 285 5.27 -3.05 -3.78
CA ALA A 285 4.43 -1.87 -3.92
C ALA A 285 2.98 -2.31 -4.19
N LYS A 286 2.00 -1.68 -3.55
CA LYS A 286 0.61 -2.16 -3.55
C LYS A 286 -0.05 -2.12 -4.93
N GLU A 287 0.26 -1.15 -5.74
CA GLU A 287 -0.24 -1.03 -7.11
C GLU A 287 0.24 -2.15 -8.04
N VAL A 288 1.39 -2.76 -7.74
CA VAL A 288 1.92 -3.89 -8.50
C VAL A 288 0.99 -5.11 -8.43
N VAL A 289 0.13 -5.19 -7.42
CA VAL A 289 -0.92 -6.22 -7.36
C VAL A 289 -1.79 -6.20 -8.62
N VAL A 290 -2.25 -5.01 -9.03
CA VAL A 290 -3.12 -4.85 -10.21
C VAL A 290 -2.39 -5.23 -11.48
N SER A 291 -1.17 -4.71 -11.67
CA SER A 291 -0.36 -5.02 -12.85
C SER A 291 -0.02 -6.50 -12.94
N SER A 292 0.40 -7.12 -11.83
CA SER A 292 0.67 -8.56 -11.77
C SER A 292 -0.58 -9.38 -12.04
N PHE A 293 -1.73 -8.95 -11.54
CA PHE A 293 -3.00 -9.62 -11.78
C PHE A 293 -3.36 -9.64 -13.26
N ILE A 294 -3.27 -8.48 -13.94
CA ILE A 294 -3.54 -8.36 -15.39
C ILE A 294 -2.59 -9.26 -16.20
N VAL A 295 -1.32 -9.27 -15.86
CA VAL A 295 -0.30 -10.08 -16.56
C VAL A 295 -0.48 -11.58 -16.30
N LEU A 296 -0.74 -11.99 -15.05
CA LEU A 296 -0.92 -13.39 -14.67
C LEU A 296 -2.17 -14.02 -15.27
N PHE A 297 -3.20 -13.22 -15.56
CA PHE A 297 -4.40 -13.66 -16.27
C PHE A 297 -4.28 -13.46 -17.78
N GLY A 298 -3.10 -13.16 -18.32
CA GLY A 298 -2.82 -13.15 -19.76
C GLY A 298 -3.63 -12.13 -20.56
N VAL A 299 -4.06 -11.05 -19.94
CA VAL A 299 -4.85 -10.01 -20.61
C VAL A 299 -3.91 -9.20 -21.53
N LYS A 300 -3.96 -9.52 -22.82
CA LYS A 300 -3.21 -8.81 -23.87
C LYS A 300 -4.17 -7.85 -24.58
N GLY A 301 -4.10 -6.57 -24.29
CA GLY A 301 -4.92 -5.58 -24.99
C GLY A 301 -4.48 -4.15 -24.66
N THR A 302 -4.57 -3.27 -25.64
CA THR A 302 -4.22 -1.85 -25.52
C THR A 302 -5.38 -0.96 -25.05
N GLY A 303 -6.56 -1.54 -24.78
CA GLY A 303 -7.76 -0.81 -24.34
C GLY A 303 -8.23 -1.22 -22.94
N ALA A 304 -8.40 -0.25 -22.04
CA ALA A 304 -8.82 -0.50 -20.64
C ALA A 304 -10.15 -1.29 -20.54
N LEU A 305 -11.13 -0.98 -21.38
CA LEU A 305 -12.45 -1.64 -21.39
C LEU A 305 -12.40 -3.09 -21.92
N SER A 306 -11.62 -3.35 -22.98
CA SER A 306 -11.44 -4.72 -23.52
C SER A 306 -10.69 -5.60 -22.53
N ASN A 307 -9.73 -5.04 -21.81
CA ASN A 307 -8.97 -5.74 -20.77
C ASN A 307 -9.86 -6.12 -19.59
N MET A 308 -10.78 -5.26 -19.14
CA MET A 308 -11.71 -5.56 -18.05
C MET A 308 -12.69 -6.67 -18.42
N ALA A 309 -13.25 -6.66 -19.64
CA ALA A 309 -14.17 -7.71 -20.08
C ALA A 309 -13.49 -9.07 -20.17
N THR A 310 -12.29 -9.13 -20.74
CA THR A 310 -11.49 -10.36 -20.86
C THR A 310 -11.11 -10.90 -19.46
N LEU A 311 -10.67 -10.03 -18.55
CA LEU A 311 -10.32 -10.37 -17.20
C LEU A 311 -11.52 -10.95 -16.42
N ASN A 312 -12.71 -10.36 -16.59
CA ASN A 312 -13.93 -10.85 -15.93
C ASN A 312 -14.29 -12.27 -16.40
N ILE A 313 -14.16 -12.54 -17.71
CA ILE A 313 -14.43 -13.88 -18.28
C ILE A 313 -13.45 -14.91 -17.69
N GLN A 314 -12.16 -14.60 -17.68
CA GLN A 314 -11.12 -15.51 -17.16
C GLN A 314 -11.28 -15.78 -15.66
N LEU A 315 -11.60 -14.75 -14.88
CA LEU A 315 -11.85 -14.88 -13.44
C LEU A 315 -13.06 -15.77 -13.16
N LYS A 316 -14.14 -15.61 -13.93
CA LYS A 316 -15.33 -16.47 -13.80
C LYS A 316 -15.03 -17.92 -14.16
N GLN A 317 -14.18 -18.17 -15.16
CA GLN A 317 -13.80 -19.54 -15.57
C GLN A 317 -13.07 -20.30 -14.46
N ILE A 318 -12.29 -19.63 -13.62
CA ILE A 318 -11.62 -20.24 -12.47
C ILE A 318 -12.47 -20.28 -11.20
N GLY A 319 -13.75 -19.85 -11.26
CA GLY A 319 -14.65 -19.82 -10.11
C GLY A 319 -14.45 -18.64 -9.16
N PHE A 320 -13.79 -17.57 -9.62
CA PHE A 320 -13.60 -16.37 -8.82
C PHE A 320 -14.86 -15.48 -8.88
N GLY A 321 -15.59 -15.44 -7.76
CA GLY A 321 -16.87 -14.75 -7.64
C GLY A 321 -16.78 -13.37 -6.94
N PRO A 322 -17.95 -12.68 -6.77
CA PRO A 322 -18.00 -11.38 -6.07
C PRO A 322 -17.53 -11.46 -4.62
N LEU A 323 -17.79 -12.57 -3.92
CA LEU A 323 -17.32 -12.79 -2.54
C LEU A 323 -15.79 -12.89 -2.49
N ASN A 324 -15.17 -13.59 -3.44
CA ASN A 324 -13.72 -13.68 -3.56
C ASN A 324 -13.10 -12.32 -3.87
N ALA A 325 -13.75 -11.51 -4.72
CA ALA A 325 -13.31 -10.15 -5.02
C ALA A 325 -13.34 -9.24 -3.78
N PHE A 326 -14.40 -9.32 -2.98
CA PHE A 326 -14.50 -8.60 -1.72
C PHE A 326 -13.42 -9.05 -0.73
N CYS A 327 -13.21 -10.36 -0.59
CA CYS A 327 -12.15 -10.94 0.25
C CYS A 327 -10.75 -10.53 -0.22
N MET A 328 -10.52 -10.43 -1.54
CA MET A 328 -9.25 -9.93 -2.09
C MET A 328 -8.99 -8.48 -1.71
N MET A 329 -9.99 -7.59 -1.86
CA MET A 329 -9.88 -6.19 -1.45
C MET A 329 -9.61 -6.06 0.07
N LEU A 330 -10.35 -6.84 0.88
CA LEU A 330 -10.21 -6.85 2.33
C LEU A 330 -8.84 -7.38 2.77
N PHE A 331 -8.38 -8.46 2.16
CA PHE A 331 -7.05 -8.99 2.44
C PHE A 331 -5.96 -8.00 2.05
N CYS A 332 -6.06 -7.36 0.86
CA CYS A 332 -5.14 -6.31 0.41
C CYS A 332 -5.16 -5.07 1.32
N LEU A 333 -6.28 -4.78 1.97
CA LEU A 333 -6.39 -3.72 2.97
C LEU A 333 -5.57 -4.04 4.22
N LEU A 334 -5.67 -5.26 4.74
CA LEU A 334 -5.22 -5.59 6.10
C LEU A 334 -3.84 -6.26 6.16
N TYR A 335 -3.39 -6.90 5.03
CA TYR A 335 -2.14 -7.67 5.03
C TYR A 335 -0.89 -6.76 5.09
N ILE A 336 0.28 -7.41 5.09
CA ILE A 336 1.61 -6.82 5.21
C ILE A 336 1.72 -5.50 4.43
N PRO A 337 2.22 -4.40 5.03
CA PRO A 337 2.42 -3.14 4.35
C PRO A 337 3.52 -3.25 3.28
N CYS A 338 3.67 -2.23 2.43
CA CYS A 338 4.70 -2.22 1.39
C CYS A 338 6.11 -2.23 1.98
N ALA A 339 7.08 -2.67 1.19
CA ALA A 339 8.49 -2.78 1.58
C ALA A 339 9.05 -1.46 2.13
N ALA A 340 8.64 -0.32 1.55
CA ALA A 340 9.01 1.01 2.04
C ALA A 340 8.50 1.29 3.46
N ALA A 341 7.27 0.87 3.77
CA ALA A 341 6.71 1.01 5.13
C ALA A 341 7.43 0.08 6.12
N LEU A 342 7.74 -1.15 5.74
CA LEU A 342 8.53 -2.08 6.57
C LEU A 342 9.93 -1.53 6.86
N ALA A 343 10.61 -1.00 5.84
CA ALA A 343 11.91 -0.35 6.00
C ALA A 343 11.83 0.87 6.95
N THR A 344 10.73 1.63 6.87
CA THR A 344 10.50 2.75 7.79
C THR A 344 10.26 2.27 9.22
N ILE A 345 9.45 1.24 9.43
CA ILE A 345 9.23 0.63 10.75
C ILE A 345 10.57 0.17 11.35
N LYS A 346 11.40 -0.53 10.57
CA LYS A 346 12.74 -0.94 11.01
C LYS A 346 13.59 0.27 11.43
N LYS A 347 13.56 1.33 10.63
CA LYS A 347 14.36 2.54 10.91
C LYS A 347 13.87 3.26 12.17
N GLU A 348 12.55 3.40 12.33
CA GLU A 348 11.96 4.10 13.48
C GLU A 348 12.09 3.32 14.80
N THR A 349 12.14 1.99 14.73
CA THR A 349 12.25 1.13 15.92
C THR A 349 13.65 0.62 16.18
N GLY A 350 14.57 0.74 15.23
CA GLY A 350 15.91 0.17 15.30
C GLY A 350 15.95 -1.36 15.29
N SER A 351 14.81 -2.06 15.14
CA SER A 351 14.71 -3.51 15.37
C SER A 351 14.05 -4.26 14.21
N TYR A 352 14.77 -5.20 13.61
CA TYR A 352 14.19 -6.16 12.67
C TYR A 352 13.13 -7.06 13.32
N LYS A 353 13.36 -7.47 14.58
CA LYS A 353 12.42 -8.32 15.32
C LYS A 353 11.05 -7.66 15.48
N TYR A 354 11.02 -6.35 15.71
CA TYR A 354 9.77 -5.61 15.82
C TYR A 354 9.08 -5.43 14.47
N MET A 355 9.84 -5.17 13.41
CA MET A 355 9.33 -5.12 12.04
C MET A 355 8.63 -6.42 11.65
N PHE A 356 9.28 -7.58 11.90
CA PHE A 356 8.67 -8.89 11.61
C PHE A 356 7.45 -9.18 12.50
N LYS A 357 7.43 -8.73 13.75
CA LYS A 357 6.24 -8.85 14.62
C LYS A 357 5.05 -8.09 14.06
N ILE A 358 5.25 -6.85 13.58
CA ILE A 358 4.18 -6.07 12.96
C ILE A 358 3.70 -6.76 11.67
N ALA A 359 4.61 -7.19 10.81
CA ALA A 359 4.26 -7.87 9.56
C ALA A 359 3.45 -9.16 9.82
N ALA A 360 3.88 -9.97 10.77
CA ALA A 360 3.18 -11.19 11.17
C ALA A 360 1.81 -10.87 11.78
N PHE A 361 1.72 -9.88 12.66
CA PHE A 361 0.46 -9.46 13.26
C PHE A 361 -0.55 -9.01 12.20
N GLN A 362 -0.12 -8.22 11.22
CA GLN A 362 -0.99 -7.76 10.15
C GLN A 362 -1.44 -8.89 9.24
N LEU A 363 -0.53 -9.81 8.89
CA LEU A 363 -0.87 -10.98 8.08
C LEU A 363 -1.89 -11.87 8.79
N LEU A 364 -1.70 -12.13 10.07
CA LEU A 364 -2.65 -12.89 10.89
C LEU A 364 -4.01 -12.19 10.98
N THR A 365 -4.01 -10.89 11.26
CA THR A 365 -5.24 -10.08 11.31
C THR A 365 -6.00 -10.12 9.98
N ALA A 366 -5.28 -9.95 8.85
CA ALA A 366 -5.86 -10.04 7.53
C ALA A 366 -6.47 -11.43 7.28
N TRP A 367 -5.73 -12.49 7.62
CA TRP A 367 -6.19 -13.85 7.44
C TRP A 367 -7.45 -14.15 8.26
N PHE A 368 -7.44 -13.83 9.57
CA PHE A 368 -8.58 -14.09 10.44
C PHE A 368 -9.83 -13.29 10.03
N ILE A 369 -9.70 -12.00 9.79
CA ILE A 369 -10.86 -11.17 9.42
C ILE A 369 -11.43 -11.64 8.07
N THR A 370 -10.58 -11.89 7.08
CA THR A 370 -11.05 -12.34 5.76
C THR A 370 -11.64 -13.76 5.82
N PHE A 371 -11.09 -14.65 6.67
CA PHE A 371 -11.65 -15.97 6.92
C PHE A 371 -13.08 -15.88 7.43
N PHE A 372 -13.33 -15.08 8.45
CA PHE A 372 -14.69 -14.91 8.99
C PHE A 372 -15.64 -14.34 7.94
N VAL A 373 -15.21 -13.31 7.20
CA VAL A 373 -16.03 -12.70 6.15
C VAL A 373 -16.34 -13.70 5.05
N TYR A 374 -15.36 -14.50 4.61
CA TYR A 374 -15.58 -15.52 3.59
C TYR A 374 -16.51 -16.61 4.07
N GLN A 375 -16.30 -17.17 5.27
CA GLN A 375 -17.12 -18.26 5.82
C GLN A 375 -18.57 -17.82 6.10
N ILE A 376 -18.77 -16.60 6.58
CA ILE A 376 -20.12 -16.05 6.76
C ILE A 376 -20.76 -15.79 5.40
N GLY A 377 -20.03 -15.14 4.49
CA GLY A 377 -20.51 -14.82 3.16
C GLY A 377 -20.88 -16.08 2.35
N SER A 378 -20.06 -17.12 2.38
CA SER A 378 -20.35 -18.38 1.67
C SER A 378 -21.64 -19.06 2.17
N LYS A 379 -21.90 -19.01 3.49
CA LYS A 379 -23.15 -19.54 4.07
C LYS A 379 -24.37 -18.69 3.72
N VAL A 380 -24.22 -17.36 3.68
CA VAL A 380 -25.33 -16.44 3.40
C VAL A 380 -25.70 -16.46 1.91
N PHE A 381 -24.72 -16.57 1.02
CA PHE A 381 -24.93 -16.55 -0.43
C PHE A 381 -25.09 -17.97 -1.03
N GLY A 382 -24.96 -19.02 -0.22
CA GLY A 382 -25.12 -20.40 -0.67
C GLY A 382 -24.05 -20.89 -1.66
N LEU A 383 -22.81 -20.33 -1.55
CA LEU A 383 -21.67 -20.63 -2.41
C LEU A 383 -20.78 -21.73 -1.81
#